data_2493c82ee260e5cb894d55bed9826b00
#
_entry.id   2493c82ee260e5cb894d55bed9826b00
#
_cell.length_a   1.000
_cell.length_b   1.000
_cell.length_c   1.000
_cell.angle_alpha   90.00
_cell.angle_beta   90.00
_cell.angle_gamma   90.00
#
_symmetry.space_group_name_H-M   'P 1'
#
loop_
_entity.id
_entity.type
_entity.pdbx_description
1 polymer ?
#
loop_
_entity_poly.entity_id
_entity_poly.type
_entity_poly.pdbx_seq_one_letter_code
_entity_poly.pdbx_strand_id
1 'polypeptide(L)'
;SMITGESKPVSKTAGDPVTGATVLLKGDCVMRATQVGADTVLSQIAAMVARAQATKAPVQQLADKIARYFVPAVMIIAIWTFAIWVSLGPAPQLAHALVTAVSVLIIACPCALGLATPLSVTVSLGLGATNGVLATSAKALEQARRIGTVVFDKTGTITRGVVDAAADWDKPSYEQDTVKEGSREAVAALRARGIRTVMLSGDKAEVAGRIAREVGIDTVICEVKPDGKAYWIAKLQRERDEAAAKSAYGTSRTAAQSRTLIAMVGDGINDAPALAQADLGIAIGTGTDVAMQSADVTLMSGDLRGVIKTINLSNATMRNIRENLGWAFGYNVIGIPVAAGVLYPFTGWLLSPMIAGLAMALSSVCLVLNANRLHGANINVGAADGPAGSGSSTADVESAGSAESANAANITGSATSNAPHEP
;
A
#
# COMPACT_ATOMS: atom_id res chain seq x y z
N SER A 1 6.97 -1.60 -17.32
CA SER A 1 5.86 -1.32 -16.40
C SER A 1 5.38 -2.53 -15.61
N MET A 2 5.49 -3.76 -16.16
CA MET A 2 5.00 -4.99 -15.48
C MET A 2 5.77 -5.34 -14.19
N ILE A 3 7.03 -4.91 -14.06
CA ILE A 3 7.85 -5.20 -12.88
C ILE A 3 8.07 -3.96 -12.04
N THR A 4 8.41 -2.82 -12.66
CA THR A 4 8.74 -1.58 -11.95
C THR A 4 7.53 -0.67 -11.70
N GLY A 5 6.41 -0.92 -12.35
CA GLY A 5 5.23 -0.04 -12.32
C GLY A 5 5.40 1.25 -13.14
N GLU A 6 6.53 1.45 -13.81
CA GLU A 6 6.81 2.65 -14.61
C GLU A 6 6.50 2.41 -16.10
N SER A 7 5.88 3.39 -16.74
CA SER A 7 5.51 3.33 -18.15
C SER A 7 6.59 3.88 -19.10
N LYS A 8 7.63 4.55 -18.57
CA LYS A 8 8.69 5.13 -19.41
C LYS A 8 9.64 4.06 -19.93
N PRO A 9 9.94 4.03 -21.25
CA PRO A 9 10.98 3.17 -21.80
C PRO A 9 12.35 3.53 -21.25
N VAL A 10 13.17 2.50 -20.96
CA VAL A 10 14.55 2.65 -20.52
C VAL A 10 15.47 2.17 -21.63
N SER A 11 16.39 3.02 -22.07
CA SER A 11 17.42 2.63 -23.05
C SER A 11 18.43 1.70 -22.38
N LYS A 12 18.82 0.64 -23.13
CA LYS A 12 19.80 -0.36 -22.70
C LYS A 12 20.90 -0.45 -23.74
N THR A 13 22.14 -0.61 -23.28
CA THR A 13 23.33 -0.76 -24.09
C THR A 13 24.00 -2.12 -23.82
N ALA A 14 25.01 -2.46 -24.61
CA ALA A 14 25.74 -3.71 -24.41
C ALA A 14 26.40 -3.73 -23.01
N GLY A 15 26.14 -4.79 -22.25
CA GLY A 15 26.62 -4.95 -20.87
C GLY A 15 25.59 -4.62 -19.80
N ASP A 16 24.49 -3.95 -20.16
CA ASP A 16 23.43 -3.64 -19.21
C ASP A 16 22.58 -4.87 -18.83
N PRO A 17 22.13 -4.99 -17.59
CA PRO A 17 21.24 -6.05 -17.18
C PRO A 17 19.84 -5.85 -17.77
N VAL A 18 19.24 -6.93 -18.25
CA VAL A 18 17.83 -6.99 -18.69
C VAL A 18 17.06 -7.97 -17.83
N THR A 19 15.81 -7.66 -17.56
CA THR A 19 14.97 -8.45 -16.64
C THR A 19 13.89 -9.19 -17.42
N GLY A 20 13.73 -10.48 -17.14
CA GLY A 20 12.66 -11.31 -17.71
C GLY A 20 11.27 -10.69 -17.45
N ALA A 21 10.30 -10.96 -18.33
CA ALA A 21 8.94 -10.39 -18.32
C ALA A 21 8.87 -8.87 -18.62
N THR A 22 9.96 -8.25 -19.05
CA THR A 22 9.91 -6.89 -19.65
C THR A 22 9.75 -6.99 -21.18
N VAL A 23 9.18 -5.95 -21.80
CA VAL A 23 8.90 -5.90 -23.23
C VAL A 23 9.94 -5.05 -23.94
N LEU A 24 10.57 -5.61 -24.96
CA LEU A 24 11.44 -4.88 -25.86
C LEU A 24 10.59 -4.05 -26.83
N LEU A 25 10.64 -2.72 -26.70
CA LEU A 25 9.82 -1.83 -27.53
C LEU A 25 10.46 -1.50 -28.86
N LYS A 26 11.80 -1.42 -28.92
CA LYS A 26 12.53 -1.05 -30.14
C LYS A 26 13.94 -1.65 -30.12
N GLY A 27 14.39 -2.14 -31.29
CA GLY A 27 15.73 -2.71 -31.47
C GLY A 27 15.75 -4.22 -31.22
N ASP A 28 16.95 -4.79 -31.34
CA ASP A 28 17.24 -6.21 -31.13
C ASP A 28 18.24 -6.36 -29.98
N CYS A 29 18.14 -7.41 -29.19
CA CYS A 29 19.12 -7.72 -28.16
C CYS A 29 19.45 -9.21 -28.11
N VAL A 30 20.71 -9.51 -27.90
CA VAL A 30 21.18 -10.85 -27.54
C VAL A 30 21.51 -10.82 -26.05
N MET A 31 20.91 -11.71 -25.26
CA MET A 31 21.11 -11.75 -23.81
C MET A 31 21.67 -13.10 -23.36
N ARG A 32 22.40 -13.08 -22.26
CA ARG A 32 22.82 -14.27 -21.53
C ARG A 32 21.94 -14.41 -20.29
N ALA A 33 21.25 -15.55 -20.15
CA ALA A 33 20.52 -15.83 -18.93
C ALA A 33 21.52 -16.01 -17.75
N THR A 34 21.40 -15.19 -16.73
CA THR A 34 22.24 -15.23 -15.53
C THR A 34 21.53 -15.91 -14.36
N GLN A 35 20.19 -15.84 -14.35
CA GLN A 35 19.33 -16.49 -13.36
C GLN A 35 18.17 -17.17 -14.06
N VAL A 36 17.85 -18.42 -13.64
CA VAL A 36 16.81 -19.25 -14.24
C VAL A 36 15.94 -19.92 -13.17
N GLY A 37 14.74 -20.33 -13.54
CA GLY A 37 13.85 -21.05 -12.63
C GLY A 37 13.42 -20.21 -11.42
N ALA A 38 13.65 -20.73 -10.21
CA ALA A 38 13.24 -20.09 -8.97
C ALA A 38 14.01 -18.78 -8.67
N ASP A 39 15.19 -18.63 -9.21
CA ASP A 39 16.08 -17.49 -8.93
C ASP A 39 15.77 -16.28 -9.80
N THR A 40 14.85 -16.39 -10.77
CA THR A 40 14.43 -15.25 -11.58
C THR A 40 13.67 -14.22 -10.75
N VAL A 41 13.83 -12.93 -11.07
CA VAL A 41 13.12 -11.81 -10.41
C VAL A 41 11.61 -12.05 -10.37
N LEU A 42 11.03 -12.55 -11.47
CA LEU A 42 9.60 -12.86 -11.52
C LEU A 42 9.19 -13.98 -10.54
N SER A 43 9.99 -15.05 -10.44
CA SER A 43 9.74 -16.15 -9.50
C SER A 43 9.87 -15.68 -8.05
N GLN A 44 10.85 -14.82 -7.75
CA GLN A 44 11.03 -14.23 -6.43
C GLN A 44 9.84 -13.32 -6.04
N ILE A 45 9.36 -12.47 -6.98
CA ILE A 45 8.16 -11.66 -6.77
C ILE A 45 6.94 -12.55 -6.49
N ALA A 46 6.73 -13.61 -7.29
CA ALA A 46 5.63 -14.54 -7.10
C ALA A 46 5.69 -15.24 -5.73
N ALA A 47 6.89 -15.70 -5.33
CA ALA A 47 7.12 -16.30 -4.02
C ALA A 47 6.88 -15.33 -2.86
N MET A 48 7.28 -14.06 -3.01
CA MET A 48 7.07 -13.01 -2.01
C MET A 48 5.58 -12.71 -1.84
N VAL A 49 4.83 -12.57 -2.93
CA VAL A 49 3.37 -12.37 -2.89
C VAL A 49 2.68 -13.57 -2.25
N ALA A 50 3.05 -14.80 -2.62
CA ALA A 50 2.49 -16.01 -2.03
C ALA A 50 2.76 -16.10 -0.52
N ARG A 51 3.97 -15.76 -0.08
CA ARG A 51 4.33 -15.68 1.35
C ARG A 51 3.52 -14.62 2.09
N ALA A 52 3.35 -13.44 1.49
CA ALA A 52 2.56 -12.36 2.08
C ALA A 52 1.09 -12.77 2.25
N GLN A 53 0.51 -13.47 1.26
CA GLN A 53 -0.86 -14.00 1.35
C GLN A 53 -1.03 -15.05 2.44
N ALA A 54 0.01 -15.82 2.76
CA ALA A 54 -0.03 -16.83 3.83
C ALA A 54 0.03 -16.22 5.24
N THR A 55 0.41 -14.93 5.38
CA THR A 55 0.51 -14.28 6.69
C THR A 55 -0.82 -13.66 7.11
N LYS A 56 -1.17 -13.80 8.40
CA LYS A 56 -2.37 -13.16 8.96
C LYS A 56 -2.08 -11.71 9.38
N ALA A 57 -2.90 -10.79 8.89
CA ALA A 57 -2.87 -9.41 9.37
C ALA A 57 -3.37 -9.30 10.82
N PRO A 58 -2.88 -8.34 11.62
CA PRO A 58 -3.39 -8.08 12.98
C PRO A 58 -4.91 -7.85 13.02
N VAL A 59 -5.48 -7.17 12.04
CA VAL A 59 -6.93 -6.96 11.92
C VAL A 59 -7.70 -8.28 11.75
N GLN A 60 -7.12 -9.27 11.09
CA GLN A 60 -7.71 -10.61 10.97
C GLN A 60 -7.75 -11.33 12.32
N GLN A 61 -6.68 -11.20 13.12
CA GLN A 61 -6.65 -11.76 14.48
C GLN A 61 -7.74 -11.14 15.38
N LEU A 62 -8.01 -9.85 15.20
CA LEU A 62 -9.11 -9.17 15.89
C LEU A 62 -10.47 -9.73 15.47
N ALA A 63 -10.69 -9.95 14.17
CA ALA A 63 -11.91 -10.56 13.65
C ALA A 63 -12.10 -11.99 14.19
N ASP A 64 -11.04 -12.81 14.21
CA ASP A 64 -11.05 -14.17 14.80
C ASP A 64 -11.40 -14.13 16.30
N LYS A 65 -10.87 -13.14 17.03
CA LYS A 65 -11.19 -12.93 18.46
C LYS A 65 -12.67 -12.57 18.67
N ILE A 66 -13.21 -11.69 17.85
CA ILE A 66 -14.63 -11.32 17.91
C ILE A 66 -15.51 -12.54 17.60
N ALA A 67 -15.20 -13.29 16.56
CA ALA A 67 -15.95 -14.50 16.17
C ALA A 67 -16.02 -15.53 17.32
N ARG A 68 -14.96 -15.64 18.11
CA ARG A 68 -14.87 -16.56 19.27
C ARG A 68 -15.94 -16.27 20.34
N TYR A 69 -16.32 -15.00 20.53
CA TYR A 69 -17.39 -14.63 21.46
C TYR A 69 -18.76 -14.57 20.79
N PHE A 70 -18.78 -14.19 19.53
CA PHE A 70 -20.00 -14.04 18.76
C PHE A 70 -20.72 -15.38 18.57
N VAL A 71 -20.01 -16.46 18.21
CA VAL A 71 -20.62 -17.77 17.95
C VAL A 71 -21.35 -18.35 19.19
N PRO A 72 -20.75 -18.42 20.39
CA PRO A 72 -21.48 -18.84 21.57
C PRO A 72 -22.68 -17.95 21.92
N ALA A 73 -22.55 -16.63 21.74
CA ALA A 73 -23.67 -15.72 21.98
C ALA A 73 -24.86 -16.01 21.05
N VAL A 74 -24.61 -16.27 19.77
CA VAL A 74 -25.66 -16.64 18.80
C VAL A 74 -26.30 -17.98 19.17
N MET A 75 -25.52 -18.95 19.62
CA MET A 75 -26.07 -20.24 20.10
C MET A 75 -27.04 -20.05 21.25
N ILE A 76 -26.70 -19.21 22.22
CA ILE A 76 -27.58 -18.84 23.33
C ILE A 76 -28.84 -18.15 22.81
N ILE A 77 -28.71 -17.18 21.90
CA ILE A 77 -29.86 -16.49 21.31
C ILE A 77 -30.79 -17.50 20.58
N ALA A 78 -30.25 -18.44 19.82
CA ALA A 78 -31.02 -19.45 19.12
C ALA A 78 -31.78 -20.36 20.10
N ILE A 79 -31.14 -20.79 21.20
CA ILE A 79 -31.79 -21.59 22.26
C ILE A 79 -32.95 -20.80 22.92
N TRP A 80 -32.69 -19.54 23.29
CA TRP A 80 -33.74 -18.69 23.85
C TRP A 80 -34.88 -18.44 22.86
N THR A 81 -34.57 -18.17 21.61
CA THR A 81 -35.55 -18.02 20.53
C THR A 81 -36.42 -19.28 20.45
N PHE A 82 -35.82 -20.45 20.40
CA PHE A 82 -36.56 -21.73 20.40
C PHE A 82 -37.49 -21.86 21.62
N ALA A 83 -36.95 -21.63 22.84
CA ALA A 83 -37.69 -21.74 24.08
C ALA A 83 -38.91 -20.79 24.14
N ILE A 84 -38.72 -19.53 23.70
CA ILE A 84 -39.78 -18.53 23.68
C ILE A 84 -40.91 -18.96 22.70
N TRP A 85 -40.54 -19.40 21.50
CA TRP A 85 -41.53 -19.78 20.49
C TRP A 85 -42.27 -21.09 20.85
N VAL A 86 -41.62 -22.05 21.51
CA VAL A 86 -42.32 -23.24 22.00
C VAL A 86 -43.31 -22.91 23.13
N SER A 87 -42.94 -21.92 23.98
CA SER A 87 -43.77 -21.61 25.17
C SER A 87 -44.87 -20.57 24.91
N LEU A 88 -44.62 -19.57 24.08
CA LEU A 88 -45.45 -18.41 23.87
C LEU A 88 -45.95 -18.23 22.42
N GLY A 89 -45.44 -19.02 21.46
CA GLY A 89 -45.77 -18.90 20.06
C GLY A 89 -47.18 -19.40 19.73
N PRO A 90 -47.76 -18.94 18.61
CA PRO A 90 -49.02 -19.48 18.11
C PRO A 90 -48.83 -20.88 17.53
N ALA A 91 -49.90 -21.65 17.46
CA ALA A 91 -49.88 -22.98 16.83
C ALA A 91 -49.62 -22.88 15.30
N PRO A 92 -48.76 -23.75 14.72
CA PRO A 92 -48.04 -24.88 15.35
C PRO A 92 -46.71 -24.42 15.99
N GLN A 93 -46.68 -24.36 17.31
CA GLN A 93 -45.56 -23.81 18.12
C GLN A 93 -44.19 -24.40 17.79
N LEU A 94 -44.11 -25.73 17.72
CA LEU A 94 -42.84 -26.42 17.45
C LEU A 94 -42.30 -26.10 16.05
N ALA A 95 -43.15 -25.96 15.05
CA ALA A 95 -42.72 -25.61 13.69
C ALA A 95 -42.16 -24.19 13.65
N HIS A 96 -42.83 -23.23 14.28
CA HIS A 96 -42.36 -21.84 14.37
C HIS A 96 -41.04 -21.76 15.16
N ALA A 97 -40.90 -22.48 16.28
CA ALA A 97 -39.68 -22.54 17.09
C ALA A 97 -38.50 -23.08 16.31
N LEU A 98 -38.70 -24.16 15.54
CA LEU A 98 -37.63 -24.73 14.70
C LEU A 98 -37.23 -23.79 13.57
N VAL A 99 -38.22 -23.20 12.86
CA VAL A 99 -37.93 -22.27 11.76
C VAL A 99 -37.16 -21.06 12.25
N THR A 100 -37.56 -20.43 13.35
CA THR A 100 -36.91 -19.23 13.87
C THR A 100 -35.50 -19.55 14.42
N ALA A 101 -35.34 -20.62 15.22
CA ALA A 101 -34.04 -21.00 15.74
C ALA A 101 -33.05 -21.35 14.63
N VAL A 102 -33.45 -22.11 13.61
CA VAL A 102 -32.62 -22.44 12.46
C VAL A 102 -32.30 -21.18 11.63
N SER A 103 -33.30 -20.30 11.43
CA SER A 103 -33.06 -19.02 10.72
C SER A 103 -32.06 -18.14 11.44
N VAL A 104 -32.09 -18.07 12.79
CA VAL A 104 -31.09 -17.36 13.60
C VAL A 104 -29.69 -17.96 13.40
N LEU A 105 -29.56 -19.28 13.44
CA LEU A 105 -28.27 -19.94 13.25
C LEU A 105 -27.70 -19.71 11.84
N ILE A 106 -28.55 -19.76 10.80
CA ILE A 106 -28.12 -19.57 9.42
C ILE A 106 -27.68 -18.11 9.20
N ILE A 107 -28.52 -17.13 9.59
CA ILE A 107 -28.24 -15.72 9.30
C ILE A 107 -27.03 -15.20 10.10
N ALA A 108 -26.76 -15.78 11.25
CA ALA A 108 -25.64 -15.40 12.10
C ALA A 108 -24.31 -16.02 11.67
N CYS A 109 -24.27 -16.82 10.59
CA CYS A 109 -22.98 -17.36 10.11
C CYS A 109 -21.98 -16.24 9.82
N PRO A 110 -20.80 -16.22 10.47
CA PRO A 110 -19.78 -15.21 10.23
C PRO A 110 -18.94 -15.50 8.97
N CYS A 111 -19.51 -16.14 7.96
CA CYS A 111 -18.79 -16.59 6.75
C CYS A 111 -18.12 -15.42 6.02
N ALA A 112 -18.80 -14.29 5.90
CA ALA A 112 -18.28 -13.06 5.32
C ALA A 112 -17.10 -12.47 6.13
N LEU A 113 -17.13 -12.61 7.46
CA LEU A 113 -16.08 -12.11 8.36
C LEU A 113 -14.73 -12.81 8.10
N GLY A 114 -14.74 -14.13 7.89
CA GLY A 114 -13.55 -14.91 7.60
C GLY A 114 -12.89 -14.56 6.26
N LEU A 115 -13.69 -14.10 5.27
CA LEU A 115 -13.21 -13.76 3.93
C LEU A 115 -12.85 -12.28 3.76
N ALA A 116 -13.37 -11.38 4.61
CA ALA A 116 -13.24 -9.93 4.47
C ALA A 116 -11.78 -9.47 4.40
N THR A 117 -10.94 -9.94 5.31
CA THR A 117 -9.53 -9.52 5.37
C THR A 117 -8.66 -10.21 4.32
N PRO A 118 -8.67 -11.57 4.17
CA PRO A 118 -7.82 -12.23 3.17
C PRO A 118 -8.06 -11.72 1.75
N LEU A 119 -9.31 -11.55 1.36
CA LEU A 119 -9.65 -11.11 0.01
C LEU A 119 -9.14 -9.69 -0.27
N SER A 120 -9.39 -8.74 0.64
CA SER A 120 -8.90 -7.36 0.49
C SER A 120 -7.38 -7.30 0.45
N VAL A 121 -6.68 -8.09 1.29
CA VAL A 121 -5.21 -8.19 1.30
C VAL A 121 -4.71 -8.77 -0.03
N THR A 122 -5.30 -9.86 -0.53
CA THR A 122 -4.89 -10.48 -1.80
C THR A 122 -4.98 -9.50 -2.97
N VAL A 123 -6.12 -8.80 -3.09
CA VAL A 123 -6.31 -7.78 -4.14
C VAL A 123 -5.31 -6.64 -3.99
N SER A 124 -5.06 -6.20 -2.77
CA SER A 124 -4.10 -5.11 -2.48
C SER A 124 -2.67 -5.49 -2.80
N LEU A 125 -2.24 -6.72 -2.47
CA LEU A 125 -0.90 -7.20 -2.81
C LEU A 125 -0.73 -7.27 -4.33
N GLY A 126 -1.76 -7.70 -5.07
CA GLY A 126 -1.78 -7.67 -6.53
C GLY A 126 -1.67 -6.24 -7.08
N LEU A 127 -2.46 -5.30 -6.55
CA LEU A 127 -2.39 -3.88 -6.94
C LEU A 127 -1.02 -3.27 -6.60
N GLY A 128 -0.46 -3.60 -5.44
CA GLY A 128 0.88 -3.18 -5.03
C GLY A 128 1.93 -3.66 -6.02
N ALA A 129 1.93 -4.96 -6.33
CA ALA A 129 2.89 -5.59 -7.25
C ALA A 129 2.86 -4.95 -8.64
N THR A 130 1.67 -4.69 -9.21
CA THR A 130 1.52 -4.01 -10.50
C THR A 130 1.99 -2.55 -10.49
N ASN A 131 2.10 -1.94 -9.31
CA ASN A 131 2.61 -0.57 -9.12
C ASN A 131 4.03 -0.52 -8.57
N GLY A 132 4.75 -1.66 -8.56
CA GLY A 132 6.13 -1.76 -8.11
C GLY A 132 6.31 -1.70 -6.59
N VAL A 133 5.27 -2.00 -5.80
CA VAL A 133 5.29 -2.07 -4.34
C VAL A 133 5.05 -3.52 -3.92
N LEU A 134 6.07 -4.17 -3.38
CA LEU A 134 6.00 -5.56 -2.90
C LEU A 134 6.03 -5.60 -1.38
N ALA A 135 4.92 -5.94 -0.74
CA ALA A 135 4.88 -6.17 0.69
C ALA A 135 5.11 -7.66 1.00
N THR A 136 5.99 -7.95 1.95
CA THR A 136 6.35 -9.33 2.33
C THR A 136 5.33 -9.98 3.27
N SER A 137 4.44 -9.17 3.85
CA SER A 137 3.41 -9.66 4.77
C SER A 137 2.17 -8.76 4.79
N ALA A 138 1.02 -9.34 5.13
CA ALA A 138 -0.20 -8.59 5.39
C ALA A 138 -0.04 -7.63 6.59
N LYS A 139 0.84 -7.97 7.54
CA LYS A 139 1.20 -7.11 8.68
C LYS A 139 1.93 -5.85 8.20
N ALA A 140 2.93 -5.99 7.33
CA ALA A 140 3.67 -4.88 6.75
C ALA A 140 2.73 -3.90 6.02
N LEU A 141 1.80 -4.45 5.22
CA LEU A 141 0.79 -3.66 4.53
C LEU A 141 -0.12 -2.90 5.53
N GLU A 142 -0.54 -3.53 6.63
CA GLU A 142 -1.34 -2.85 7.65
C GLU A 142 -0.56 -1.76 8.39
N GLN A 143 0.73 -2.01 8.67
CA GLN A 143 1.59 -1.09 9.42
C GLN A 143 1.92 0.19 8.64
N ALA A 144 2.05 0.12 7.32
CA ALA A 144 2.45 1.24 6.48
C ALA A 144 1.58 2.50 6.67
N ARG A 145 0.27 2.36 6.93
CA ARG A 145 -0.62 3.50 7.23
C ARG A 145 -0.33 4.20 8.57
N ARG A 146 0.43 3.55 9.47
CA ARG A 146 0.73 4.05 10.81
C ARG A 146 2.09 4.74 10.88
N ILE A 147 2.77 4.89 9.75
CA ILE A 147 4.05 5.59 9.67
C ILE A 147 3.84 7.04 10.07
N GLY A 148 4.62 7.51 11.02
CA GLY A 148 4.67 8.91 11.43
C GLY A 148 6.06 9.52 11.31
N THR A 149 7.07 8.67 11.13
CA THR A 149 8.44 9.10 10.83
C THR A 149 9.01 8.21 9.74
N VAL A 150 9.59 8.81 8.72
CA VAL A 150 10.36 8.11 7.68
C VAL A 150 11.81 8.53 7.80
N VAL A 151 12.67 7.53 7.99
CA VAL A 151 14.11 7.69 8.03
C VAL A 151 14.68 7.22 6.69
N PHE A 152 15.39 8.07 6.01
CA PHE A 152 16.00 7.78 4.71
C PHE A 152 17.51 7.61 4.86
N ASP A 153 18.05 6.59 4.22
CA ASP A 153 19.48 6.64 3.90
C ASP A 153 19.75 7.69 2.83
N LYS A 154 20.96 8.24 2.77
CA LYS A 154 21.33 9.21 1.75
C LYS A 154 21.66 8.54 0.42
N THR A 155 22.71 7.70 0.44
CA THR A 155 23.38 7.20 -0.76
C THR A 155 22.61 6.03 -1.38
N GLY A 156 22.36 6.09 -2.70
CA GLY A 156 21.54 5.06 -3.36
C GLY A 156 20.03 5.16 -3.11
N THR A 157 19.62 5.94 -2.09
CA THR A 157 18.22 6.13 -1.68
C THR A 157 17.69 7.51 -2.12
N ILE A 158 18.14 8.59 -1.49
CA ILE A 158 17.79 9.97 -1.89
C ILE A 158 18.60 10.40 -3.10
N THR A 159 19.87 10.00 -3.16
CA THR A 159 20.80 10.32 -4.21
C THR A 159 21.11 9.11 -5.07
N ARG A 160 21.67 9.33 -6.26
CA ARG A 160 22.04 8.25 -7.18
C ARG A 160 23.28 7.47 -6.76
N GLY A 161 24.10 8.04 -5.87
CA GLY A 161 25.46 7.61 -5.64
C GLY A 161 26.38 8.00 -6.80
N VAL A 162 27.68 7.87 -6.61
CA VAL A 162 28.66 8.08 -7.69
C VAL A 162 28.73 6.82 -8.53
N VAL A 163 28.35 6.92 -9.81
CA VAL A 163 28.43 5.80 -10.76
C VAL A 163 29.84 5.79 -11.37
N ASP A 164 30.61 4.75 -11.12
CA ASP A 164 32.02 4.62 -11.45
C ASP A 164 32.42 4.93 -12.91
N ALA A 165 31.55 4.70 -13.88
CA ALA A 165 31.83 4.89 -15.29
C ALA A 165 31.91 6.36 -15.75
N ALA A 166 31.40 7.29 -14.96
CA ALA A 166 31.34 8.73 -15.26
C ALA A 166 31.96 9.59 -14.15
N ALA A 167 32.62 8.95 -13.17
CA ALA A 167 33.19 9.65 -12.04
C ALA A 167 34.40 10.48 -12.49
N ASP A 168 34.39 11.77 -12.21
CA ASP A 168 35.54 12.66 -12.34
C ASP A 168 36.35 12.52 -11.04
N TRP A 169 37.41 11.73 -11.10
CA TRP A 169 38.27 11.39 -9.95
C TRP A 169 38.97 12.61 -9.34
N ASP A 170 39.03 13.72 -10.08
CA ASP A 170 39.61 14.99 -9.60
C ASP A 170 38.58 15.81 -8.76
N LYS A 171 37.31 15.41 -8.76
CA LYS A 171 36.27 16.06 -7.95
C LYS A 171 35.89 15.21 -6.74
N PRO A 172 35.65 15.85 -5.59
CA PRO A 172 35.12 15.16 -4.42
C PRO A 172 33.84 14.40 -4.73
N SER A 173 33.68 13.16 -4.24
CA SER A 173 32.51 12.30 -4.49
C SER A 173 31.19 12.96 -4.12
N TYR A 174 31.18 13.84 -3.11
CA TYR A 174 29.99 14.56 -2.67
C TYR A 174 29.49 15.61 -3.66
N GLU A 175 30.35 16.11 -4.57
CA GLU A 175 29.93 17.06 -5.62
C GLU A 175 29.25 16.36 -6.79
N GLN A 176 29.52 15.07 -6.95
CA GLN A 176 29.02 14.25 -8.05
C GLN A 176 27.73 13.50 -7.68
N ASP A 177 27.41 13.41 -6.38
CA ASP A 177 26.24 12.70 -5.87
C ASP A 177 24.97 13.57 -6.03
N THR A 178 24.15 13.24 -7.00
CA THR A 178 22.95 14.01 -7.38
C THR A 178 21.68 13.43 -6.79
N VAL A 179 20.74 14.30 -6.42
CA VAL A 179 19.41 13.92 -5.93
C VAL A 179 18.62 13.20 -7.02
N LYS A 180 18.01 12.06 -6.69
CA LYS A 180 17.14 11.31 -7.60
C LYS A 180 15.87 12.12 -7.95
N GLU A 181 15.41 11.95 -9.19
CA GLU A 181 14.12 12.46 -9.62
C GLU A 181 13.01 11.92 -8.70
N GLY A 182 12.04 12.77 -8.33
CA GLY A 182 10.94 12.39 -7.44
C GLY A 182 11.24 12.49 -5.94
N SER A 183 12.52 12.59 -5.50
CA SER A 183 12.85 12.67 -4.06
C SER A 183 12.23 13.89 -3.38
N ARG A 184 12.28 15.05 -4.01
CA ARG A 184 11.65 16.29 -3.48
C ARG A 184 10.14 16.15 -3.38
N GLU A 185 9.51 15.60 -4.42
CA GLU A 185 8.07 15.39 -4.47
C GLU A 185 7.62 14.42 -3.36
N ALA A 186 8.35 13.31 -3.19
CA ALA A 186 8.08 12.33 -2.15
C ALA A 186 8.19 12.92 -0.74
N VAL A 187 9.27 13.65 -0.45
CA VAL A 187 9.47 14.30 0.86
C VAL A 187 8.40 15.36 1.11
N ALA A 188 8.08 16.21 0.12
CA ALA A 188 7.03 17.19 0.24
C ALA A 188 5.66 16.57 0.52
N ALA A 189 5.32 15.46 -0.18
CA ALA A 189 4.09 14.73 0.03
C ALA A 189 4.00 14.05 1.42
N LEU A 190 5.12 13.56 1.97
CA LEU A 190 5.18 13.03 3.34
C LEU A 190 4.95 14.14 4.36
N ARG A 191 5.63 15.28 4.21
CA ARG A 191 5.49 16.44 5.11
C ARG A 191 4.09 17.02 5.09
N ALA A 192 3.46 17.12 3.91
CA ALA A 192 2.08 17.54 3.77
C ALA A 192 1.09 16.67 4.55
N ARG A 193 1.44 15.40 4.79
CA ARG A 193 0.68 14.45 5.62
C ARG A 193 1.05 14.48 7.11
N GLY A 194 1.94 15.39 7.52
CA GLY A 194 2.44 15.49 8.89
C GLY A 194 3.40 14.36 9.29
N ILE A 195 3.98 13.66 8.31
CA ILE A 195 4.98 12.61 8.53
C ILE A 195 6.35 13.27 8.64
N ARG A 196 7.03 13.06 9.76
CA ARG A 196 8.39 13.56 10.01
C ARG A 196 9.38 12.86 9.09
N THR A 197 10.29 13.62 8.50
CA THR A 197 11.36 13.11 7.63
C THR A 197 12.72 13.27 8.27
N VAL A 198 13.51 12.20 8.28
CA VAL A 198 14.84 12.14 8.87
C VAL A 198 15.79 11.57 7.83
N MET A 199 17.00 12.11 7.69
CA MET A 199 18.05 11.54 6.86
C MET A 199 19.20 11.04 7.73
N LEU A 200 19.63 9.79 7.49
CA LEU A 200 20.87 9.24 8.03
C LEU A 200 21.96 9.30 6.97
N SER A 201 23.15 9.80 7.33
CA SER A 201 24.28 9.85 6.41
C SER A 201 25.60 9.62 7.14
N GLY A 202 26.54 8.93 6.48
CA GLY A 202 27.93 8.83 6.92
C GLY A 202 28.75 10.08 6.63
N ASP A 203 28.23 11.02 5.84
CA ASP A 203 28.92 12.23 5.44
C ASP A 203 28.99 13.25 6.57
N LYS A 204 29.89 14.25 6.37
CA LYS A 204 29.99 15.41 7.24
C LYS A 204 28.71 16.26 7.17
N ALA A 205 28.44 16.99 8.24
CA ALA A 205 27.24 17.81 8.40
C ALA A 205 27.00 18.80 7.25
N GLU A 206 28.06 19.32 6.64
CA GLU A 206 28.00 20.29 5.56
C GLU A 206 27.39 19.71 4.28
N VAL A 207 27.87 18.52 3.89
CA VAL A 207 27.42 17.80 2.70
C VAL A 207 25.99 17.26 2.89
N ALA A 208 25.75 16.58 3.99
CA ALA A 208 24.43 16.03 4.32
C ALA A 208 23.39 17.14 4.45
N GLY A 209 23.73 18.27 5.08
CA GLY A 209 22.86 19.43 5.24
C GLY A 209 22.50 20.12 3.91
N ARG A 210 23.39 20.09 2.91
CA ARG A 210 23.08 20.58 1.55
C ARG A 210 21.97 19.75 0.90
N ILE A 211 22.14 18.45 0.85
CA ILE A 211 21.17 17.52 0.25
C ILE A 211 19.83 17.60 0.99
N ALA A 212 19.84 17.60 2.32
CA ALA A 212 18.61 17.70 3.12
C ALA A 212 17.83 18.97 2.84
N ARG A 213 18.49 20.12 2.73
CA ARG A 213 17.85 21.41 2.36
C ARG A 213 17.30 21.37 0.94
N GLU A 214 18.06 20.75 0.02
CA GLU A 214 17.64 20.62 -1.37
C GLU A 214 16.37 19.78 -1.52
N VAL A 215 16.21 18.71 -0.71
CA VAL A 215 15.06 17.79 -0.76
C VAL A 215 13.94 18.23 0.21
N GLY A 216 14.25 19.06 1.21
CA GLY A 216 13.29 19.56 2.20
C GLY A 216 13.11 18.62 3.40
N ILE A 217 14.14 17.89 3.82
CA ILE A 217 14.10 16.97 4.97
C ILE A 217 14.17 17.73 6.29
N ASP A 218 13.38 17.32 7.30
CA ASP A 218 13.23 18.02 8.58
C ASP A 218 14.43 17.86 9.52
N THR A 219 15.07 16.68 9.53
CA THR A 219 16.14 16.36 10.49
C THR A 219 17.25 15.59 9.79
N VAL A 220 18.51 15.92 10.08
CA VAL A 220 19.68 15.24 9.54
C VAL A 220 20.53 14.69 10.68
N ILE A 221 20.93 13.44 10.57
CA ILE A 221 21.87 12.76 11.48
C ILE A 221 23.10 12.40 10.64
N CYS A 222 24.20 13.07 10.91
CA CYS A 222 25.45 13.00 10.13
C CYS A 222 26.48 12.10 10.82
N GLU A 223 27.55 11.77 10.07
CA GLU A 223 28.72 11.03 10.58
C GLU A 223 28.36 9.67 11.17
N VAL A 224 27.30 9.05 10.67
CA VAL A 224 26.83 7.75 11.13
C VAL A 224 27.63 6.65 10.46
N LYS A 225 28.34 5.84 11.24
CA LYS A 225 29.00 4.64 10.73
C LYS A 225 27.94 3.62 10.24
N PRO A 226 28.25 2.76 9.26
CA PRO A 226 27.30 1.76 8.76
C PRO A 226 26.66 0.94 9.88
N ASP A 227 27.45 0.43 10.83
CA ASP A 227 26.99 -0.34 11.99
C ASP A 227 26.17 0.50 12.98
N GLY A 228 26.29 1.83 12.94
CA GLY A 228 25.56 2.76 13.81
C GLY A 228 24.15 3.09 13.34
N LYS A 229 23.76 2.76 12.11
CA LYS A 229 22.42 3.09 11.59
C LYS A 229 21.30 2.43 12.40
N ALA A 230 21.43 1.14 12.72
CA ALA A 230 20.47 0.41 13.55
C ALA A 230 20.33 1.01 14.96
N TYR A 231 21.45 1.46 15.55
CA TYR A 231 21.43 2.16 16.83
C TYR A 231 20.57 3.43 16.80
N TRP A 232 20.71 4.24 15.75
CA TRP A 232 19.92 5.47 15.59
C TRP A 232 18.43 5.20 15.40
N ILE A 233 18.08 4.16 14.65
CA ILE A 233 16.67 3.70 14.55
C ILE A 233 16.15 3.32 15.93
N ALA A 234 16.89 2.48 16.69
CA ALA A 234 16.49 2.08 18.03
C ALA A 234 16.41 3.27 19.02
N LYS A 235 17.24 4.29 18.84
CA LYS A 235 17.19 5.54 19.62
C LYS A 235 15.92 6.32 19.31
N LEU A 236 15.58 6.52 18.04
CA LEU A 236 14.35 7.19 17.61
C LEU A 236 13.09 6.44 18.10
N GLN A 237 13.12 5.11 18.09
CA GLN A 237 12.03 4.29 18.65
C GLN A 237 11.87 4.53 20.15
N ARG A 238 12.95 4.57 20.91
CA ARG A 238 12.92 4.89 22.35
C ARG A 238 12.40 6.29 22.64
N GLU A 239 12.89 7.30 21.91
CA GLU A 239 12.41 8.69 22.03
C GLU A 239 10.89 8.79 21.77
N ARG A 240 10.41 8.09 20.74
CA ARG A 240 8.98 7.97 20.45
C ARG A 240 8.20 7.34 21.61
N ASP A 241 8.69 6.21 22.14
CA ASP A 241 8.01 5.47 23.21
C ASP A 241 7.99 6.25 24.53
N GLU A 242 9.07 6.97 24.84
CA GLU A 242 9.12 7.90 25.98
C GLU A 242 8.14 9.07 25.82
N ALA A 243 8.07 9.65 24.60
CA ALA A 243 7.10 10.69 24.29
C ALA A 243 5.66 10.18 24.43
N ALA A 244 5.41 8.94 23.98
CA ALA A 244 4.12 8.28 24.13
C ALA A 244 3.75 8.05 25.60
N ALA A 245 4.70 7.60 26.42
CA ALA A 245 4.49 7.39 27.85
C ALA A 245 4.19 8.70 28.59
N LYS A 246 4.91 9.77 28.29
CA LYS A 246 4.66 11.11 28.85
C LYS A 246 3.29 11.67 28.45
N SER A 247 2.85 11.43 27.22
CA SER A 247 1.57 11.89 26.69
C SER A 247 0.37 11.09 27.21
N ALA A 248 0.57 9.86 27.69
CA ALA A 248 -0.51 9.06 28.29
C ALA A 248 -1.09 9.66 29.59
N TYR A 249 -0.37 10.59 30.22
CA TYR A 249 -0.83 11.37 31.38
C TYR A 249 -1.57 12.67 31.02
N GLY A 250 -1.63 13.04 29.73
CA GLY A 250 -2.28 14.27 29.24
C GLY A 250 -3.27 14.01 28.10
N THR A 251 -4.40 14.70 28.11
CA THR A 251 -5.48 14.65 27.11
C THR A 251 -5.11 15.38 25.80
N SER A 252 -3.89 15.24 25.30
CA SER A 252 -3.40 16.03 24.18
C SER A 252 -3.30 15.25 22.85
N ARG A 253 -3.52 15.97 21.76
CA ARG A 253 -3.34 15.56 20.36
C ARG A 253 -1.96 14.92 20.06
N THR A 254 -0.96 15.23 20.86
CA THR A 254 0.38 14.65 20.88
C THR A 254 0.40 13.14 21.19
N ALA A 255 -0.59 12.63 21.94
CA ALA A 255 -0.70 11.19 22.24
C ALA A 255 -0.93 10.31 21.00
N ALA A 256 -1.59 10.83 19.98
CA ALA A 256 -1.83 10.11 18.73
C ALA A 256 -0.55 10.03 17.87
N GLN A 257 0.25 11.10 17.84
CA GLN A 257 1.54 11.14 17.12
C GLN A 257 2.60 10.25 17.78
N SER A 258 2.56 10.11 19.11
CA SER A 258 3.51 9.30 19.88
C SER A 258 3.39 7.79 19.66
N ARG A 259 2.31 7.31 19.00
CA ARG A 259 2.08 5.89 18.67
C ARG A 259 2.31 5.57 17.18
N THR A 260 2.96 6.46 16.47
CA THR A 260 3.24 6.26 15.05
C THR A 260 4.50 5.44 14.85
N LEU A 261 4.53 4.67 13.76
CA LEU A 261 5.66 3.79 13.44
C LEU A 261 6.79 4.55 12.77
N ILE A 262 8.00 4.05 12.95
CA ILE A 262 9.21 4.53 12.28
C ILE A 262 9.53 3.58 11.13
N ALA A 263 9.51 4.12 9.91
CA ALA A 263 9.95 3.41 8.73
C ALA A 263 11.40 3.77 8.41
N MET A 264 12.22 2.79 8.03
CA MET A 264 13.54 2.98 7.43
C MET A 264 13.47 2.69 5.94
N VAL A 265 14.03 3.59 5.14
CA VAL A 265 14.10 3.47 3.68
C VAL A 265 15.57 3.47 3.27
N GLY A 266 16.00 2.41 2.60
CA GLY A 266 17.41 2.21 2.20
C GLY A 266 17.58 1.31 0.99
N ASP A 267 18.81 1.16 0.49
CA ASP A 267 19.12 0.29 -0.65
C ASP A 267 19.23 -1.20 -0.28
N GLY A 268 19.28 -1.51 1.00
CA GLY A 268 19.20 -2.84 1.59
C GLY A 268 20.51 -3.58 1.75
N ILE A 269 21.60 -3.22 1.08
CA ILE A 269 22.89 -3.93 1.22
C ILE A 269 23.56 -3.53 2.53
N ASN A 270 23.81 -2.23 2.68
CA ASN A 270 24.46 -1.66 3.86
C ASN A 270 23.47 -1.34 4.99
N ASP A 271 22.19 -1.27 4.67
CA ASP A 271 21.11 -0.85 5.56
C ASP A 271 20.34 -2.00 6.16
N ALA A 272 20.63 -3.26 5.79
CA ALA A 272 19.89 -4.44 6.25
C ALA A 272 19.67 -4.48 7.77
N PRO A 273 20.67 -4.18 8.65
CA PRO A 273 20.44 -4.14 10.09
C PRO A 273 19.48 -3.01 10.52
N ALA A 274 19.52 -1.85 9.84
CA ALA A 274 18.64 -0.72 10.14
C ALA A 274 17.21 -0.97 9.63
N LEU A 275 17.06 -1.58 8.46
CA LEU A 275 15.78 -2.01 7.90
C LEU A 275 15.08 -3.02 8.82
N ALA A 276 15.84 -4.03 9.31
CA ALA A 276 15.33 -5.02 10.23
C ALA A 276 14.98 -4.45 11.64
N GLN A 277 15.71 -3.41 12.08
CA GLN A 277 15.46 -2.74 13.37
C GLN A 277 14.23 -1.84 13.33
N ALA A 278 13.89 -1.25 12.19
CA ALA A 278 12.75 -0.35 12.04
C ALA A 278 11.42 -1.06 12.30
N ASP A 279 10.37 -0.30 12.64
CA ASP A 279 9.02 -0.87 12.73
C ASP A 279 8.50 -1.31 11.36
N LEU A 280 9.00 -0.68 10.29
CA LEU A 280 8.77 -1.07 8.90
C LEU A 280 10.03 -0.78 8.07
N GLY A 281 10.66 -1.81 7.55
CA GLY A 281 11.78 -1.69 6.62
C GLY A 281 11.27 -1.57 5.18
N ILE A 282 11.75 -0.58 4.43
CA ILE A 282 11.42 -0.36 3.01
C ILE A 282 12.72 -0.36 2.21
N ALA A 283 12.94 -1.39 1.40
CA ALA A 283 14.07 -1.46 0.50
C ALA A 283 13.74 -0.81 -0.85
N ILE A 284 14.71 -0.10 -1.44
CA ILE A 284 14.58 0.54 -2.75
C ILE A 284 15.42 -0.19 -3.79
N GLY A 285 14.79 -0.52 -4.92
CA GLY A 285 15.46 -1.07 -6.11
C GLY A 285 15.46 -2.59 -6.15
N THR A 286 15.80 -3.11 -7.32
CA THR A 286 15.92 -4.56 -7.61
C THR A 286 17.24 -5.15 -7.12
N GLY A 287 17.91 -4.46 -6.20
CA GLY A 287 19.36 -4.49 -6.05
C GLY A 287 19.99 -5.74 -5.48
N THR A 288 19.37 -6.52 -4.64
CA THR A 288 19.98 -7.79 -4.16
C THR A 288 18.97 -8.63 -3.43
N ASP A 289 19.16 -9.95 -3.48
CA ASP A 289 18.40 -10.93 -2.68
C ASP A 289 18.40 -10.60 -1.18
N VAL A 290 19.49 -10.01 -0.69
CA VAL A 290 19.66 -9.61 0.72
C VAL A 290 18.73 -8.46 1.10
N ALA A 291 18.57 -7.46 0.23
CA ALA A 291 17.66 -6.34 0.47
C ALA A 291 16.21 -6.80 0.53
N MET A 292 15.80 -7.65 -0.40
CA MET A 292 14.45 -8.20 -0.45
C MET A 292 14.13 -9.10 0.75
N GLN A 293 15.14 -9.77 1.33
CA GLN A 293 14.95 -10.62 2.52
C GLN A 293 14.92 -9.84 3.83
N SER A 294 15.52 -8.66 3.88
CA SER A 294 15.67 -7.86 5.11
C SER A 294 14.57 -6.80 5.29
N ALA A 295 13.80 -6.51 4.24
CA ALA A 295 12.78 -5.47 4.27
C ALA A 295 11.35 -6.05 4.32
N ASP A 296 10.46 -5.30 4.98
CA ASP A 296 9.02 -5.60 5.01
C ASP A 296 8.30 -5.21 3.71
N VAL A 297 8.84 -4.19 3.03
CA VAL A 297 8.34 -3.70 1.73
C VAL A 297 9.52 -3.47 0.80
N THR A 298 9.38 -3.89 -0.45
CA THR A 298 10.38 -3.64 -1.51
C THR A 298 9.75 -2.76 -2.60
N LEU A 299 10.42 -1.65 -2.91
CA LEU A 299 10.07 -0.77 -4.02
C LEU A 299 10.89 -1.17 -5.23
N MET A 300 10.24 -1.70 -6.27
CA MET A 300 10.91 -2.22 -7.48
C MET A 300 11.52 -1.10 -8.33
N SER A 301 10.98 0.10 -8.29
CA SER A 301 11.60 1.29 -8.86
C SER A 301 12.54 1.95 -7.86
N GLY A 302 13.61 2.58 -8.35
CA GLY A 302 14.50 3.40 -7.54
C GLY A 302 13.88 4.70 -7.00
N ASP A 303 12.56 4.87 -7.10
CA ASP A 303 11.82 6.10 -6.88
C ASP A 303 11.21 6.16 -5.48
N LEU A 304 11.55 7.22 -4.72
CA LEU A 304 11.02 7.46 -3.37
C LEU A 304 9.51 7.70 -3.33
N ARG A 305 8.88 8.05 -4.45
CA ARG A 305 7.41 8.14 -4.56
C ARG A 305 6.73 6.81 -4.24
N GLY A 306 7.44 5.69 -4.36
CA GLY A 306 6.98 4.37 -3.93
C GLY A 306 6.62 4.28 -2.44
N VAL A 307 7.26 5.09 -1.58
CA VAL A 307 6.90 5.18 -0.14
C VAL A 307 5.47 5.73 0.02
N ILE A 308 5.13 6.76 -0.76
CA ILE A 308 3.78 7.32 -0.76
C ILE A 308 2.76 6.31 -1.30
N LYS A 309 3.11 5.62 -2.40
CA LYS A 309 2.27 4.54 -2.96
C LYS A 309 2.00 3.45 -1.91
N THR A 310 3.01 3.08 -1.11
CA THR A 310 2.88 2.10 -0.02
C THR A 310 1.88 2.56 1.04
N ILE A 311 1.98 3.81 1.48
CA ILE A 311 1.05 4.39 2.47
C ILE A 311 -0.37 4.47 1.91
N ASN A 312 -0.53 4.92 0.65
CA ASN A 312 -1.83 5.01 0.00
C ASN A 312 -2.48 3.64 -0.17
N LEU A 313 -1.69 2.65 -0.61
CA LEU A 313 -2.14 1.26 -0.73
C LEU A 313 -2.62 0.72 0.62
N SER A 314 -1.86 0.94 1.68
CA SER A 314 -2.24 0.57 3.04
C SER A 314 -3.55 1.22 3.49
N ASN A 315 -3.70 2.52 3.26
CA ASN A 315 -4.93 3.25 3.59
C ASN A 315 -6.14 2.72 2.84
N ALA A 316 -6.02 2.51 1.52
CA ALA A 316 -7.08 1.96 0.68
C ALA A 316 -7.50 0.56 1.13
N THR A 317 -6.51 -0.31 1.40
CA THR A 317 -6.72 -1.67 1.91
C THR A 317 -7.48 -1.67 3.22
N MET A 318 -7.02 -0.87 4.18
CA MET A 318 -7.63 -0.84 5.52
C MET A 318 -9.01 -0.19 5.55
N ARG A 319 -9.27 0.74 4.62
CA ARG A 319 -10.63 1.28 4.41
C ARG A 319 -11.55 0.17 3.90
N ASN A 320 -11.13 -0.54 2.86
CA ASN A 320 -11.91 -1.63 2.27
C ASN A 320 -12.19 -2.76 3.28
N ILE A 321 -11.18 -3.15 4.09
CA ILE A 321 -11.36 -4.14 5.16
C ILE A 321 -12.40 -3.66 6.18
N ARG A 322 -12.36 -2.37 6.61
CA ARG A 322 -13.36 -1.83 7.55
C ARG A 322 -14.76 -1.80 6.96
N GLU A 323 -14.90 -1.43 5.70
CA GLU A 323 -16.17 -1.46 4.98
C GLU A 323 -16.70 -2.89 4.94
N ASN A 324 -15.89 -3.86 4.57
CA ASN A 324 -16.25 -5.27 4.54
C ASN A 324 -16.66 -5.81 5.92
N LEU A 325 -15.92 -5.46 6.97
CA LEU A 325 -16.26 -5.83 8.34
C LEU A 325 -17.57 -5.15 8.79
N GLY A 326 -17.76 -3.88 8.44
CA GLY A 326 -18.98 -3.13 8.72
C GLY A 326 -20.21 -3.79 8.09
N TRP A 327 -20.13 -4.19 6.84
CA TRP A 327 -21.19 -4.94 6.17
C TRP A 327 -21.40 -6.30 6.82
N ALA A 328 -20.32 -7.08 7.09
CA ALA A 328 -20.42 -8.41 7.67
C ALA A 328 -21.05 -8.43 9.07
N PHE A 329 -20.84 -7.39 9.89
CA PHE A 329 -21.49 -7.27 11.19
C PHE A 329 -22.86 -6.63 11.09
N GLY A 330 -23.01 -5.60 10.26
CA GLY A 330 -24.25 -4.82 10.16
C GLY A 330 -25.44 -5.67 9.79
N TYR A 331 -25.30 -6.53 8.78
CA TYR A 331 -26.42 -7.36 8.37
C TYR A 331 -26.77 -8.44 9.43
N ASN A 332 -25.79 -8.96 10.19
CA ASN A 332 -26.03 -9.90 11.29
C ASN A 332 -26.78 -9.24 12.45
N VAL A 333 -26.37 -8.01 12.82
CA VAL A 333 -27.04 -7.25 13.91
C VAL A 333 -28.51 -6.99 13.60
N ILE A 334 -28.83 -6.71 12.33
CA ILE A 334 -30.22 -6.49 11.88
C ILE A 334 -30.93 -7.83 11.65
N GLY A 335 -30.25 -8.78 11.04
CA GLY A 335 -30.84 -10.05 10.62
C GLY A 335 -31.21 -10.99 11.76
N ILE A 336 -30.39 -11.03 12.83
CA ILE A 336 -30.65 -11.92 13.99
C ILE A 336 -32.00 -11.60 14.67
N PRO A 337 -32.35 -10.35 15.04
CA PRO A 337 -33.65 -10.03 15.58
C PRO A 337 -34.82 -10.35 14.64
N VAL A 338 -34.64 -10.10 13.33
CA VAL A 338 -35.66 -10.44 12.32
C VAL A 338 -35.86 -11.95 12.26
N ALA A 339 -34.77 -12.74 12.24
CA ALA A 339 -34.82 -14.20 12.22
C ALA A 339 -35.42 -14.78 13.53
N ALA A 340 -35.15 -14.13 14.67
CA ALA A 340 -35.77 -14.49 15.96
C ALA A 340 -37.28 -14.21 16.01
N GLY A 341 -37.81 -13.51 15.01
CA GLY A 341 -39.27 -13.25 14.90
C GLY A 341 -39.72 -12.00 15.61
N VAL A 342 -38.84 -11.02 15.89
CA VAL A 342 -39.23 -9.73 16.52
C VAL A 342 -40.28 -8.97 15.72
N LEU A 343 -40.32 -9.14 14.40
CA LEU A 343 -41.33 -8.50 13.52
C LEU A 343 -42.66 -9.25 13.47
N TYR A 344 -42.74 -10.49 13.94
CA TYR A 344 -43.94 -11.32 13.83
C TYR A 344 -45.18 -10.71 14.49
N PRO A 345 -45.13 -10.10 15.69
CA PRO A 345 -46.30 -9.49 16.31
C PRO A 345 -46.94 -8.36 15.47
N PHE A 346 -46.15 -7.73 14.60
CA PHE A 346 -46.57 -6.58 13.79
C PHE A 346 -46.97 -6.98 12.37
N THR A 347 -46.32 -7.99 11.80
CA THR A 347 -46.44 -8.33 10.38
C THR A 347 -47.02 -9.72 10.14
N GLY A 348 -47.03 -10.59 11.15
CA GLY A 348 -47.38 -12.00 10.99
C GLY A 348 -46.39 -12.82 10.17
N TRP A 349 -45.21 -12.22 9.81
CA TRP A 349 -44.24 -12.84 8.93
C TRP A 349 -43.01 -13.34 9.71
N LEU A 350 -42.54 -14.55 9.34
CA LEU A 350 -41.32 -15.15 9.86
C LEU A 350 -40.29 -15.29 8.74
N LEU A 351 -39.05 -15.02 9.07
CA LEU A 351 -37.93 -15.23 8.16
C LEU A 351 -37.71 -16.73 7.95
N SER A 352 -37.91 -17.20 6.71
CA SER A 352 -37.64 -18.61 6.40
C SER A 352 -36.13 -18.88 6.35
N PRO A 353 -35.69 -20.10 6.70
CA PRO A 353 -34.27 -20.51 6.58
C PRO A 353 -33.72 -20.34 5.17
N MET A 354 -34.51 -20.50 4.14
CA MET A 354 -34.13 -20.29 2.74
C MET A 354 -33.78 -18.82 2.47
N ILE A 355 -34.58 -17.89 2.93
CA ILE A 355 -34.34 -16.45 2.77
C ILE A 355 -33.12 -16.04 3.59
N ALA A 356 -32.94 -16.58 4.80
CA ALA A 356 -31.76 -16.36 5.62
C ALA A 356 -30.49 -16.82 4.90
N GLY A 357 -30.52 -18.02 4.29
CA GLY A 357 -29.41 -18.56 3.48
C GLY A 357 -29.10 -17.72 2.24
N LEU A 358 -30.13 -17.24 1.54
CA LEU A 358 -29.96 -16.34 0.38
C LEU A 358 -29.33 -15.01 0.80
N ALA A 359 -29.79 -14.39 1.88
CA ALA A 359 -29.23 -13.16 2.41
C ALA A 359 -27.74 -13.32 2.77
N MET A 360 -27.36 -14.46 3.38
CA MET A 360 -25.97 -14.78 3.68
C MET A 360 -25.12 -14.93 2.40
N ALA A 361 -25.63 -15.61 1.38
CA ALA A 361 -24.94 -15.76 0.10
C ALA A 361 -24.72 -14.40 -0.58
N LEU A 362 -25.74 -13.54 -0.61
CA LEU A 362 -25.66 -12.17 -1.15
C LEU A 362 -24.64 -11.32 -0.37
N SER A 363 -24.58 -11.45 0.95
CA SER A 363 -23.56 -10.76 1.76
C SER A 363 -22.14 -11.11 1.31
N SER A 364 -21.87 -12.39 1.03
CA SER A 364 -20.58 -12.83 0.52
C SER A 364 -20.25 -12.26 -0.86
N VAL A 365 -21.24 -12.19 -1.75
CA VAL A 365 -21.10 -11.56 -3.08
C VAL A 365 -20.79 -10.06 -2.95
N CYS A 366 -21.52 -9.33 -2.10
CA CYS A 366 -21.26 -7.91 -1.84
C CYS A 366 -19.83 -7.67 -1.35
N LEU A 367 -19.33 -8.54 -0.48
CA LEU A 367 -17.96 -8.46 0.04
C LEU A 367 -16.91 -8.66 -1.07
N VAL A 368 -17.10 -9.64 -1.95
CA VAL A 368 -16.22 -9.88 -3.10
C VAL A 368 -16.23 -8.67 -4.03
N LEU A 369 -17.41 -8.15 -4.36
CA LEU A 369 -17.53 -6.96 -5.21
C LEU A 369 -16.85 -5.73 -4.59
N ASN A 370 -17.01 -5.51 -3.28
CA ASN A 370 -16.34 -4.40 -2.59
C ASN A 370 -14.82 -4.59 -2.55
N ALA A 371 -14.32 -5.80 -2.31
CA ALA A 371 -12.88 -6.07 -2.36
C ALA A 371 -12.31 -5.84 -3.77
N ASN A 372 -13.06 -6.22 -4.82
CA ASN A 372 -12.65 -6.02 -6.21
C ASN A 372 -12.54 -4.52 -6.60
N ARG A 373 -13.26 -3.62 -5.93
CA ARG A 373 -13.11 -2.15 -6.13
C ARG A 373 -11.71 -1.65 -5.86
N LEU A 374 -10.91 -2.37 -5.05
CA LEU A 374 -9.51 -2.01 -4.81
C LEU A 374 -8.65 -1.99 -6.08
N HIS A 375 -8.97 -2.78 -7.11
CA HIS A 375 -8.24 -2.73 -8.38
C HIS A 375 -8.26 -1.34 -9.03
N GLY A 376 -9.33 -0.57 -8.82
CA GLY A 376 -9.47 0.81 -9.30
C GLY A 376 -8.94 1.87 -8.32
N ALA A 377 -8.31 1.50 -7.21
CA ALA A 377 -7.83 2.47 -6.24
C ALA A 377 -6.61 3.23 -6.78
N ASN A 378 -6.69 4.55 -6.78
CA ASN A 378 -5.55 5.39 -7.13
C ASN A 378 -4.59 5.49 -5.93
N ILE A 379 -3.40 4.92 -6.08
CA ILE A 379 -2.35 4.91 -5.05
C ILE A 379 -1.20 5.88 -5.35
N ASN A 380 -1.27 6.67 -6.42
CA ASN A 380 -0.20 7.59 -6.83
C ASN A 380 -0.05 8.77 -5.86
N VAL A 381 1.08 9.47 -5.99
CA VAL A 381 1.33 10.74 -5.29
C VAL A 381 0.28 11.77 -5.72
N GLY A 382 -0.34 12.45 -4.77
CA GLY A 382 -1.45 13.38 -5.05
C GLY A 382 -2.85 12.76 -4.99
N ALA A 383 -2.99 11.44 -4.84
CA ALA A 383 -4.27 10.84 -4.50
C ALA A 383 -4.71 11.33 -3.11
N ALA A 384 -5.77 12.14 -3.08
CA ALA A 384 -6.35 12.62 -1.82
C ALA A 384 -6.95 11.43 -1.04
N ASP A 385 -6.88 11.47 0.29
CA ASP A 385 -7.54 10.52 1.20
C ASP A 385 -9.09 10.67 1.16
N GLY A 386 -9.67 10.90 -0.03
CA GLY A 386 -11.11 11.02 -0.25
C GLY A 386 -11.80 9.66 -0.39
N PRO A 387 -13.13 9.56 -0.12
CA PRO A 387 -13.90 8.37 -0.42
C PRO A 387 -13.81 8.08 -1.92
N ALA A 388 -13.61 6.80 -2.28
CA ALA A 388 -13.67 6.36 -3.67
C ALA A 388 -15.05 6.72 -4.25
N GLY A 389 -15.15 7.90 -4.86
CA GLY A 389 -16.33 8.31 -5.60
C GLY A 389 -16.48 7.37 -6.80
N SER A 390 -17.71 6.96 -7.06
CA SER A 390 -18.14 6.29 -8.27
C SER A 390 -17.86 7.19 -9.47
N GLY A 391 -16.63 7.18 -9.96
CA GLY A 391 -16.22 7.83 -11.20
C GLY A 391 -16.11 6.80 -12.29
N SER A 392 -17.15 6.69 -13.10
CA SER A 392 -17.05 6.12 -14.43
C SER A 392 -16.05 6.95 -15.22
N SER A 393 -14.82 6.49 -15.34
CA SER A 393 -13.87 7.03 -16.31
C SER A 393 -14.23 6.50 -17.68
N THR A 394 -15.11 7.21 -18.37
CA THR A 394 -15.08 7.22 -19.82
C THR A 394 -13.80 7.95 -20.19
N ALA A 395 -12.83 7.20 -20.69
CA ALA A 395 -11.66 7.77 -21.32
C ALA A 395 -12.11 8.51 -22.58
N ASP A 396 -12.18 9.82 -22.50
CA ASP A 396 -12.22 10.66 -23.70
C ASP A 396 -10.85 10.58 -24.37
N VAL A 397 -10.83 9.77 -25.42
CA VAL A 397 -9.79 9.83 -26.45
C VAL A 397 -10.09 11.07 -27.30
N GLU A 398 -9.57 12.19 -26.87
CA GLU A 398 -9.55 13.39 -27.70
C GLU A 398 -8.42 13.25 -28.72
N SER A 399 -8.83 12.99 -29.94
CA SER A 399 -8.02 13.00 -31.15
C SER A 399 -7.38 14.37 -31.34
N ALA A 400 -6.06 14.44 -31.26
CA ALA A 400 -5.29 15.53 -31.83
C ALA A 400 -5.31 15.40 -33.34
N GLY A 401 -6.23 16.09 -33.96
CA GLY A 401 -6.36 16.23 -35.43
C GLY A 401 -6.81 17.63 -35.78
N SER A 402 -5.98 18.30 -36.59
CA SER A 402 -6.28 19.52 -37.33
C SER A 402 -6.35 20.85 -36.58
N ALA A 403 -5.20 21.53 -36.52
CA ALA A 403 -5.14 23.00 -36.58
C ALA A 403 -3.88 23.43 -37.38
N GLU A 404 -3.87 23.12 -38.66
CA GLU A 404 -2.97 23.72 -39.62
C GLU A 404 -3.86 24.29 -40.74
N SER A 405 -4.21 25.56 -40.63
CA SER A 405 -4.54 26.53 -41.69
C SER A 405 -5.28 27.74 -41.09
N ALA A 406 -4.57 28.80 -40.87
CA ALA A 406 -5.02 30.18 -41.03
C ALA A 406 -4.00 31.15 -40.37
N ASN A 407 -2.94 31.47 -41.08
CA ASN A 407 -2.44 32.85 -41.12
C ASN A 407 -1.36 33.01 -42.21
N ALA A 408 -1.81 33.12 -43.44
CA ALA A 408 -1.04 33.65 -44.55
C ALA A 408 -1.78 34.93 -45.00
N ALA A 409 -1.41 36.08 -44.53
CA ALA A 409 -1.57 37.34 -45.25
C ALA A 409 -0.82 38.46 -44.53
N ASN A 410 -0.02 39.16 -45.31
CA ASN A 410 0.60 40.47 -45.12
C ASN A 410 1.88 40.56 -44.27
N ILE A 411 3.00 40.67 -44.98
CA ILE A 411 3.71 41.97 -45.14
C ILE A 411 4.72 41.80 -46.29
N THR A 412 4.47 42.55 -47.32
CA THR A 412 5.37 42.87 -48.47
C THR A 412 6.46 43.85 -47.99
N GLY A 413 7.70 43.68 -48.55
CA GLY A 413 8.61 44.80 -48.57
C GLY A 413 10.10 44.48 -48.74
N SER A 414 10.56 44.54 -50.02
CA SER A 414 11.86 45.01 -50.54
C SER A 414 13.14 44.23 -50.11
N ALA A 415 13.74 43.50 -51.01
CA ALA A 415 14.77 43.84 -52.01
C ALA A 415 16.14 44.17 -51.40
N THR A 416 17.11 43.33 -51.74
CA THR A 416 18.30 43.49 -52.62
C THR A 416 19.36 42.43 -52.21
N SER A 417 19.67 41.50 -53.08
CA SER A 417 20.88 41.46 -53.91
C SER A 417 22.21 41.32 -53.15
N ASN A 418 22.80 40.16 -53.14
CA ASN A 418 24.08 39.88 -53.82
C ASN A 418 24.63 38.47 -53.44
N ALA A 419 24.75 37.63 -54.44
CA ALA A 419 25.77 36.59 -54.53
C ALA A 419 26.96 37.22 -55.29
N PRO A 420 28.15 36.54 -55.53
CA PRO A 420 28.51 35.14 -55.39
C PRO A 420 29.97 34.92 -54.94
N HIS A 421 30.36 33.66 -55.05
CA HIS A 421 31.66 33.07 -55.43
C HIS A 421 32.39 32.21 -54.37
N GLU A 422 32.41 30.96 -54.75
CA GLU A 422 33.43 29.94 -54.46
C GLU A 422 34.87 30.36 -54.82
N PRO A 423 35.92 29.62 -54.48
CA PRO A 423 36.03 28.19 -54.64
C PRO A 423 36.26 27.39 -53.36
#